data_6c791cf96ce85a0f764785d399667091
#
_entry.id   6c791cf96ce85a0f764785d399667091
#
_cell.length_a   1.000
_cell.length_b   1.000
_cell.length_c   1.000
_cell.angle_alpha   90.00
_cell.angle_beta   90.00
_cell.angle_gamma   90.00
#
_symmetry.space_group_name_H-M   'P 1'
#
loop_
_entity.id
_entity.type
_entity.pdbx_description
1 polymer ?
#
loop_
_entity_poly.entity_id
_entity_poly.type
_entity_poly.pdbx_seq_one_letter_code
_entity_poly.pdbx_strand_id
1 'polypeptide(L)'
;MITVTVTAPVWLWSEGRGRWHFLTVPPEQAVEIRLEALGARRGFGSVRVAATIDGVTWRTSIFPHKSGGYILPIKAAVRAQAGIAAGDEVEVTLDLV
;
A
#
# COMPACT_ATOMS: atom_id res chain seq x y z
N MET A 1 12.73 -8.14 10.18
CA MET A 1 11.46 -7.91 9.48
C MET A 1 10.92 -6.54 9.86
N ILE A 2 10.45 -5.77 8.89
CA ILE A 2 9.94 -4.44 9.13
C ILE A 2 8.43 -4.42 9.00
N THR A 3 7.78 -3.80 9.97
CA THR A 3 6.33 -3.58 9.99
C THR A 3 6.09 -2.08 10.05
N VAL A 4 5.28 -1.58 9.13
CA VAL A 4 4.93 -0.17 9.06
C VAL A 4 3.41 -0.05 9.11
N THR A 5 2.91 0.82 9.98
CA THR A 5 1.46 1.09 10.09
C THR A 5 1.16 2.48 9.54
N VAL A 6 0.21 2.55 8.63
CA VAL A 6 -0.17 3.78 7.96
C VAL A 6 -1.67 3.99 8.09
N THR A 7 -2.08 5.20 8.44
CA THR A 7 -3.49 5.59 8.43
C THR A 7 -3.67 6.65 7.36
N ALA A 8 -4.52 6.37 6.38
CA ALA A 8 -4.72 7.25 5.24
C ALA A 8 -6.05 6.94 4.55
N PRO A 9 -6.56 7.88 3.74
CA PRO A 9 -7.78 7.61 2.99
C PRO A 9 -7.52 6.69 1.80
N VAL A 10 -8.50 5.87 1.50
CA VAL A 10 -8.56 5.12 0.24
C VAL A 10 -8.95 6.12 -0.85
N TRP A 11 -8.20 6.13 -1.95
CA TRP A 11 -8.53 7.03 -3.05
C TRP A 11 -8.69 6.26 -4.36
N LEU A 12 -9.54 6.81 -5.22
CA LEU A 12 -9.86 6.22 -6.50
C LEU A 12 -9.10 6.95 -7.60
N TRP A 13 -8.38 6.18 -8.39
CA TRP A 13 -7.80 6.66 -9.64
C TRP A 13 -8.56 6.04 -10.79
N SER A 14 -8.99 6.83 -11.74
CA SER A 14 -9.68 6.30 -12.91
C SER A 14 -9.16 7.00 -14.17
N GLU A 15 -8.96 6.19 -15.21
CA GLU A 15 -8.56 6.68 -16.51
C GLU A 15 -9.16 5.75 -17.56
N GLY A 16 -9.90 6.32 -18.50
CA GLY A 16 -10.62 5.51 -19.48
C GLY A 16 -11.57 4.55 -18.78
N ARG A 17 -11.40 3.25 -19.02
CA ARG A 17 -12.21 2.20 -18.38
C ARG A 17 -11.60 1.66 -17.11
N GLY A 18 -10.36 2.06 -16.80
CA GLY A 18 -9.66 1.56 -15.63
C GLY A 18 -10.07 2.28 -14.36
N ARG A 19 -10.28 1.51 -13.30
CA ARG A 19 -10.54 2.05 -11.96
C ARG A 19 -9.67 1.30 -10.98
N TRP A 20 -8.88 2.07 -10.23
CA TRP A 20 -7.95 1.50 -9.28
C TRP A 20 -8.14 2.19 -7.94
N HIS A 21 -8.11 1.40 -6.88
CA HIS A 21 -8.17 1.94 -5.52
C HIS A 21 -6.81 1.81 -4.89
N PHE A 22 -6.34 2.89 -4.29
CA PHE A 22 -5.02 2.95 -3.67
C PHE A 22 -5.08 3.56 -2.29
N LEU A 23 -4.05 3.28 -1.53
CA LEU A 23 -3.75 3.99 -0.29
C LEU A 23 -2.31 4.46 -0.40
N THR A 24 -2.05 5.70 0.02
CA THR A 24 -0.73 6.30 -0.09
C THR A 24 0.05 6.11 1.20
N VAL A 25 1.28 5.58 1.09
CA VAL A 25 2.24 5.57 2.19
C VAL A 25 3.04 6.86 2.07
N PRO A 26 2.94 7.78 3.05
CA PRO A 26 3.60 9.07 2.94
C PRO A 26 5.12 8.94 2.95
N PRO A 27 5.85 9.94 2.40
CA PRO A 27 7.31 9.88 2.31
C PRO A 27 8.01 9.63 3.63
N GLU A 28 7.56 10.26 4.70
CA GLU A 28 8.19 10.11 6.02
C GLU A 28 8.08 8.69 6.56
N GLN A 29 7.03 7.97 6.21
CA GLN A 29 6.88 6.57 6.61
C GLN A 29 7.50 5.60 5.60
N ALA A 30 7.76 6.09 4.40
CA ALA A 30 8.38 5.29 3.35
C ALA A 30 9.89 5.11 3.53
N VAL A 31 10.52 5.90 4.38
CA VAL A 31 11.97 5.85 4.58
C VAL A 31 12.44 4.46 4.99
N GLU A 32 11.80 3.87 6.00
CA GLU A 32 12.16 2.53 6.46
C GLU A 32 11.99 1.48 5.37
N ILE A 33 10.89 1.59 4.62
CA ILE A 33 10.60 0.68 3.52
C ILE A 33 11.68 0.79 2.45
N ARG A 34 12.05 2.01 2.12
CA ARG A 34 13.06 2.27 1.09
C ARG A 34 14.43 1.75 1.49
N LEU A 35 14.82 1.95 2.75
CA LEU A 35 16.09 1.46 3.26
C LEU A 35 16.13 -0.07 3.22
N GLU A 36 15.06 -0.72 3.62
CA GLU A 36 14.95 -2.17 3.57
C GLU A 36 14.98 -2.71 2.15
N ALA A 37 14.30 -2.03 1.23
CA ALA A 37 14.27 -2.42 -0.17
C ALA A 37 15.66 -2.31 -0.82
N LEU A 38 16.43 -1.29 -0.46
CA LEU A 38 17.81 -1.14 -0.94
C LEU A 38 18.68 -2.30 -0.47
N GLY A 39 18.55 -2.66 0.80
CA GLY A 39 19.30 -3.80 1.36
C GLY A 39 18.96 -5.11 0.70
N ALA A 40 17.72 -5.30 0.30
CA ALA A 40 17.27 -6.51 -0.37
C ALA A 40 17.53 -6.50 -1.89
N ARG A 41 17.99 -5.39 -2.44
CA ARG A 41 18.26 -5.22 -3.88
C ARG A 41 17.08 -5.58 -4.77
N ARG A 42 15.92 -5.13 -4.39
CA ARG A 42 14.70 -5.37 -5.14
C ARG A 42 14.70 -4.52 -6.41
N GLY A 43 14.39 -5.13 -7.56
CA GLY A 43 14.38 -4.43 -8.84
C GLY A 43 13.20 -3.47 -8.95
N PHE A 44 13.36 -2.42 -9.79
CA PHE A 44 12.31 -1.49 -10.20
C PHE A 44 11.60 -0.73 -9.09
N GLY A 45 12.09 -0.80 -7.87
CA GLY A 45 11.53 -0.03 -6.77
C GLY A 45 10.26 -0.58 -6.16
N SER A 46 9.58 -1.55 -6.75
CA SER A 46 8.42 -2.17 -6.13
C SER A 46 8.87 -3.04 -4.95
N VAL A 47 8.03 -3.12 -3.94
CA VAL A 47 8.34 -3.85 -2.71
C VAL A 47 7.19 -4.81 -2.40
N ARG A 48 7.52 -6.08 -2.16
CA ARG A 48 6.52 -7.08 -1.78
C ARG A 48 6.15 -6.92 -0.32
N VAL A 49 4.87 -6.95 -0.04
CA VAL A 49 4.35 -6.79 1.32
C VAL A 49 3.19 -7.75 1.58
N ALA A 50 2.99 -8.05 2.86
CA ALA A 50 1.73 -8.57 3.35
C ALA A 50 1.01 -7.39 3.99
N ALA A 51 -0.15 -7.04 3.48
CA ALA A 51 -0.92 -5.89 3.96
C ALA A 51 -2.12 -6.38 4.75
N THR A 52 -2.41 -5.72 5.86
CA THR A 52 -3.55 -6.08 6.72
C THR A 52 -4.41 -4.85 6.98
N ILE A 53 -5.69 -4.95 6.64
CA ILE A 53 -6.70 -3.94 6.95
C ILE A 53 -7.85 -4.63 7.64
N ASP A 54 -8.16 -4.18 8.86
CA ASP A 54 -9.32 -4.69 9.64
C ASP A 54 -9.39 -6.23 9.66
N GLY A 55 -8.27 -6.86 9.94
CA GLY A 55 -8.18 -8.32 10.04
C GLY A 55 -8.06 -9.04 8.71
N VAL A 56 -8.15 -8.34 7.59
CA VAL A 56 -8.01 -8.93 6.25
C VAL A 56 -6.58 -8.77 5.78
N THR A 57 -5.88 -9.88 5.57
CA THR A 57 -4.48 -9.86 5.13
C THR A 57 -4.37 -10.40 3.71
N TRP A 58 -3.59 -9.70 2.88
CA TRP A 58 -3.31 -10.17 1.52
C TRP A 58 -1.90 -9.79 1.13
N ARG A 59 -1.34 -10.54 0.18
CA ARG A 59 -0.01 -10.26 -0.36
C ARG A 59 -0.13 -9.46 -1.64
N THR A 60 0.71 -8.44 -1.74
CA THR A 60 0.72 -7.55 -2.88
C THR A 60 2.08 -6.88 -2.99
N SER A 61 2.18 -5.89 -3.87
CA SER A 61 3.36 -5.04 -3.96
C SER A 61 2.94 -3.59 -3.80
N ILE A 62 3.80 -2.82 -3.20
CA ILE A 62 3.66 -1.36 -3.17
C ILE A 62 4.63 -0.77 -4.19
N PHE A 63 4.26 0.35 -4.78
CA PHE A 63 5.00 0.95 -5.88
C PHE A 63 5.44 2.36 -5.51
N PRO A 64 6.68 2.74 -5.91
CA PRO A 64 7.15 4.10 -5.65
C PRO A 64 6.22 5.12 -6.30
N HIS A 65 6.00 6.22 -5.61
CA HIS A 65 5.20 7.32 -6.11
C HIS A 65 6.08 8.56 -6.25
N LYS A 66 5.75 9.41 -7.19
CA LYS A 66 6.54 10.63 -7.47
C LYS A 66 6.63 11.58 -6.26
N SER A 67 5.72 11.45 -5.31
CA SER A 67 5.77 12.24 -4.07
C SER A 67 6.89 11.82 -3.12
N GLY A 68 7.55 10.71 -3.39
CA GLY A 68 8.58 10.15 -2.52
C GLY A 68 8.10 9.02 -1.63
N GLY A 69 6.81 8.76 -1.61
CA GLY A 69 6.24 7.63 -0.86
C GLY A 69 5.98 6.43 -1.75
N TYR A 70 5.02 5.60 -1.32
CA TYR A 70 4.57 4.44 -2.08
C TYR A 70 3.06 4.47 -2.22
N ILE A 71 2.54 3.73 -3.20
CA ILE A 71 1.11 3.50 -3.30
C ILE A 71 0.84 2.00 -3.15
N LEU A 72 -0.22 1.69 -2.39
CA LEU A 72 -0.68 0.33 -2.13
C LEU A 72 -1.98 0.11 -2.90
N PRO A 73 -2.00 -0.78 -3.89
CA PRO A 73 -3.26 -1.11 -4.56
C PRO A 73 -4.15 -1.98 -3.66
N ILE A 74 -5.44 -1.69 -3.65
CA ILE A 74 -6.41 -2.42 -2.83
C ILE A 74 -7.45 -3.05 -3.76
N LYS A 75 -7.34 -4.35 -3.98
CA LYS A 75 -8.22 -5.06 -4.90
C LYS A 75 -9.65 -5.17 -4.37
N ALA A 76 -10.59 -5.38 -5.29
CA ALA A 76 -12.02 -5.41 -4.98
C ALA A 76 -12.39 -6.43 -3.89
N ALA A 77 -11.79 -7.62 -3.93
CA ALA A 77 -12.07 -8.65 -2.92
C ALA A 77 -11.70 -8.20 -1.51
N VAL A 78 -10.58 -7.49 -1.37
CA VAL A 78 -10.15 -6.95 -0.07
C VAL A 78 -11.10 -5.86 0.39
N ARG A 79 -11.49 -4.94 -0.52
CA ARG A 79 -12.43 -3.88 -0.17
C ARG A 79 -13.76 -4.44 0.31
N ALA A 80 -14.24 -5.48 -0.36
CA ALA A 80 -15.49 -6.11 0.03
C ALA A 80 -15.39 -6.78 1.41
N GLN A 81 -14.31 -7.53 1.65
CA GLN A 81 -14.12 -8.21 2.93
C GLN A 81 -13.91 -7.25 4.10
N ALA A 82 -13.18 -6.18 3.87
CA ALA A 82 -12.91 -5.19 4.90
C ALA A 82 -14.01 -4.15 5.06
N GLY A 83 -14.97 -4.11 4.13
CA GLY A 83 -16.05 -3.14 4.18
C GLY A 83 -15.60 -1.71 3.96
N ILE A 84 -14.63 -1.49 3.09
CA ILE A 84 -14.05 -0.17 2.84
C ILE A 84 -14.32 0.31 1.41
N ALA A 85 -14.36 1.62 1.25
CA ALA A 85 -14.63 2.28 -0.02
C ALA A 85 -13.76 3.52 -0.16
N ALA A 86 -13.71 4.07 -1.37
CA ALA A 86 -13.00 5.32 -1.62
C ALA A 86 -13.51 6.41 -0.70
N GLY A 87 -12.60 7.17 -0.11
CA GLY A 87 -12.91 8.22 0.86
C GLY A 87 -12.83 7.78 2.30
N ASP A 88 -12.88 6.47 2.57
CA ASP A 88 -12.75 5.97 3.94
C ASP A 88 -11.30 6.10 4.40
N GLU A 89 -11.11 6.57 5.63
CA GLU A 89 -9.80 6.55 6.25
C GLU A 89 -9.59 5.20 6.90
N VAL A 90 -8.50 4.53 6.55
CA VAL A 90 -8.22 3.19 7.05
C VAL A 90 -6.81 3.10 7.59
N GLU A 91 -6.64 2.17 8.53
CA GLU A 91 -5.32 1.83 9.04
C GLU A 91 -4.86 0.54 8.37
N VAL A 92 -3.69 0.57 7.78
CA VAL A 92 -3.08 -0.60 7.18
C VAL A 92 -1.75 -0.90 7.83
N THR A 93 -1.50 -2.18 8.08
CA THR A 93 -0.22 -2.67 8.56
C THR A 93 0.47 -3.36 7.39
N LEU A 94 1.69 -2.93 7.10
CA LEU A 94 2.50 -3.48 6.01
C LEU A 94 3.68 -4.24 6.60
N ASP A 95 3.74 -5.53 6.31
CA ASP A 95 4.88 -6.37 6.67
C ASP A 95 5.68 -6.65 5.39
N LEU A 96 6.95 -6.29 5.39
CA LEU A 96 7.82 -6.55 4.25
C LEU A 96 8.17 -8.04 4.21
N VAL A 97 7.97 -8.65 3.07
CA VAL A 97 8.18 -10.09 2.90
C VAL A 97 9.26 -10.42 1.89
#